data_4711d56c6a3acbe28a97e32238816552
#
_entry.id   4711d56c6a3acbe28a97e32238816552
#
_cell.length_a   1.000
_cell.length_b   1.000
_cell.length_c   1.000
_cell.angle_alpha   90.00
_cell.angle_beta   90.00
_cell.angle_gamma   90.00
#
_symmetry.space_group_name_H-M   'P 1'
#
loop_
_entity.id
_entity.type
_entity.pdbx_description
1 polymer ?
#
loop_
_entity_poly.entity_id
_entity_poly.type
_entity_poly.pdbx_seq_one_letter_code
_entity_poly.pdbx_strand_id
1 'polypeptide(L)'
;KPSGYESYKDYDITKDFKDGEKSDAVSHDYLYYSVMSEAQDVMYDYLVKRDKVSSQDLKNDKTKESYRERALQELQAGGYSVKTTIDNAVYNAMQDAASQYGGLLDQGGNSGVEVGNVLMDNATGAILGFVGGRSYENNQNNHAFDTARSPGSSIKPIIAYGIAIDQGLMGSSSILSNYPTNFTGGTPILHDGDKGTAMMNLQEALNTSWNIPAFWTYQMLQRHDVDVEGYMTKMGYKIANYNIESLPLGGGIETTVAQQVNAYQMLSNGGVYEKGYMIDSITDRTGEVIYQHKSEGVQVFSRATASIMDNLLKEVVVKGATTQFHSELKNVNGAAASADWMGKTGTTDNFADAWLFVSTPGITLGG
;
A
#
# COMPACT_ATOMS: atom_id res chain seq x y z
N LYS A 1 -19.43 -8.08 -8.49
CA LYS A 1 -18.99 -8.80 -7.27
C LYS A 1 -18.68 -10.22 -7.66
N PRO A 2 -17.49 -10.79 -7.41
CA PRO A 2 -17.27 -12.21 -7.54
C PRO A 2 -18.23 -12.95 -6.62
N SER A 3 -18.89 -13.98 -7.14
CA SER A 3 -19.78 -14.83 -6.35
C SER A 3 -18.93 -15.66 -5.38
N GLY A 4 -19.11 -15.47 -4.08
CA GLY A 4 -18.44 -16.26 -3.03
C GLY A 4 -17.85 -15.44 -1.89
N TYR A 5 -18.05 -14.14 -1.82
CA TYR A 5 -17.62 -13.31 -0.71
C TYR A 5 -18.49 -13.60 0.54
N GLU A 6 -17.98 -14.38 1.46
CA GLU A 6 -18.40 -14.31 2.84
C GLU A 6 -17.42 -13.39 3.60
N SER A 7 -17.79 -12.11 3.68
CA SER A 7 -17.10 -11.18 4.58
C SER A 7 -17.19 -11.69 6.03
N TYR A 8 -16.21 -11.31 6.87
CA TYR A 8 -16.34 -11.45 8.32
C TYR A 8 -17.68 -10.80 8.72
N LYS A 9 -18.72 -11.62 8.77
CA LYS A 9 -20.05 -11.16 9.12
C LYS A 9 -20.04 -10.96 10.62
N ASP A 10 -20.22 -9.70 11.02
CA ASP A 10 -20.54 -9.34 12.40
C ASP A 10 -19.42 -9.70 13.39
N TYR A 11 -18.23 -9.09 13.23
CA TYR A 11 -17.22 -9.11 14.28
C TYR A 11 -17.79 -8.38 15.50
N ASP A 12 -18.30 -9.16 16.44
CA ASP A 12 -18.89 -8.64 17.67
C ASP A 12 -17.78 -8.55 18.74
N ILE A 13 -17.22 -7.34 18.84
CA ILE A 13 -16.17 -7.01 19.81
C ILE A 13 -16.58 -7.37 21.25
N THR A 14 -17.89 -7.36 21.55
CA THR A 14 -18.37 -7.64 22.92
C THR A 14 -18.28 -9.10 23.33
N LYS A 15 -18.09 -10.02 22.40
CA LYS A 15 -17.91 -11.44 22.72
C LYS A 15 -16.59 -11.75 23.42
N ASP A 16 -15.60 -10.88 23.23
CA ASP A 16 -14.26 -11.03 23.84
C ASP A 16 -14.19 -10.42 25.25
N PHE A 17 -15.21 -9.67 25.66
CA PHE A 17 -15.30 -9.05 26.99
C PHE A 17 -16.46 -9.61 27.78
N LYS A 18 -16.25 -10.71 28.52
CA LYS A 18 -17.20 -11.12 29.55
C LYS A 18 -17.02 -10.26 30.79
N ASP A 19 -18.13 -9.60 31.20
CA ASP A 19 -18.18 -8.85 32.45
C ASP A 19 -17.62 -9.65 33.60
N GLY A 20 -16.55 -9.15 34.25
CA GLY A 20 -16.14 -9.52 35.60
C GLY A 20 -15.13 -10.65 35.72
N GLU A 21 -14.74 -11.38 34.71
CA GLU A 21 -13.56 -12.25 34.76
C GLU A 21 -12.33 -11.49 34.28
N LYS A 22 -11.28 -11.43 35.11
CA LYS A 22 -9.91 -11.21 34.59
C LYS A 22 -9.63 -12.42 33.71
N SER A 23 -10.01 -12.35 32.43
CA SER A 23 -9.56 -13.32 31.46
C SER A 23 -8.05 -13.28 31.45
N ASP A 24 -7.41 -14.43 31.57
CA ASP A 24 -6.05 -14.59 31.06
C ASP A 24 -6.05 -13.95 29.68
N ALA A 25 -5.20 -12.95 29.49
CA ALA A 25 -5.28 -12.04 28.36
C ALA A 25 -5.36 -12.87 27.07
N VAL A 26 -6.53 -12.87 26.43
CA VAL A 26 -6.67 -13.46 25.09
C VAL A 26 -5.71 -12.66 24.23
N SER A 27 -4.68 -13.32 23.74
CA SER A 27 -3.71 -12.69 22.84
C SER A 27 -4.43 -12.38 21.55
N HIS A 28 -4.80 -11.11 21.38
CA HIS A 28 -5.33 -10.61 20.13
C HIS A 28 -4.20 -10.54 19.10
N ASP A 29 -4.51 -10.85 17.85
CA ASP A 29 -3.55 -10.86 16.74
C ASP A 29 -3.48 -9.51 15.98
N TYR A 30 -2.74 -9.49 14.89
CA TYR A 30 -2.66 -8.32 14.02
C TYR A 30 -4.03 -7.87 13.51
N LEU A 31 -4.94 -8.80 13.22
CA LEU A 31 -6.27 -8.48 12.70
C LEU A 31 -7.08 -7.69 13.72
N TYR A 32 -7.12 -8.19 14.97
CA TYR A 32 -7.85 -7.53 16.05
C TYR A 32 -7.37 -6.09 16.25
N TYR A 33 -6.06 -5.90 16.41
CA TYR A 33 -5.52 -4.56 16.68
C TYR A 33 -5.67 -3.60 15.50
N SER A 34 -5.54 -4.09 14.26
CA SER A 34 -5.74 -3.26 13.07
C SER A 34 -7.20 -2.82 12.92
N VAL A 35 -8.14 -3.75 13.10
CA VAL A 35 -9.58 -3.44 13.06
C VAL A 35 -9.96 -2.50 14.19
N MET A 36 -9.47 -2.73 15.41
CA MET A 36 -9.74 -1.86 16.55
C MET A 36 -9.18 -0.45 16.37
N SER A 37 -7.99 -0.32 15.81
CA SER A 37 -7.38 0.99 15.53
C SER A 37 -8.21 1.80 14.56
N GLU A 38 -8.61 1.20 13.44
CA GLU A 38 -9.45 1.88 12.44
C GLU A 38 -10.86 2.16 12.98
N ALA A 39 -11.46 1.20 13.71
CA ALA A 39 -12.76 1.41 14.34
C ALA A 39 -12.73 2.54 15.39
N GLN A 40 -11.62 2.67 16.13
CA GLN A 40 -11.43 3.79 17.07
C GLN A 40 -11.37 5.13 16.34
N ASP A 41 -10.70 5.24 15.21
CA ASP A 41 -10.67 6.45 14.42
C ASP A 41 -12.08 6.80 13.88
N VAL A 42 -12.80 5.81 13.37
CA VAL A 42 -14.20 5.99 12.92
C VAL A 42 -15.12 6.44 14.07
N MET A 43 -15.00 5.79 15.24
CA MET A 43 -15.79 6.13 16.41
C MET A 43 -15.42 7.52 16.95
N TYR A 44 -14.14 7.89 16.93
CA TYR A 44 -13.69 9.23 17.27
C TYR A 44 -14.39 10.29 16.42
N ASP A 45 -14.37 10.11 15.10
CA ASP A 45 -15.03 11.04 14.17
C ASP A 45 -16.55 11.12 14.40
N TYR A 46 -17.18 9.96 14.67
CA TYR A 46 -18.59 9.90 15.02
C TYR A 46 -18.90 10.68 16.30
N LEU A 47 -18.13 10.48 17.37
CA LEU A 47 -18.32 11.15 18.66
C LEU A 47 -18.10 12.67 18.55
N VAL A 48 -17.05 13.10 17.88
CA VAL A 48 -16.74 14.51 17.62
C VAL A 48 -17.90 15.18 16.89
N LYS A 49 -18.45 14.52 15.87
CA LYS A 49 -19.59 15.03 15.09
C LYS A 49 -20.88 15.04 15.91
N ARG A 50 -21.17 13.94 16.63
CA ARG A 50 -22.36 13.80 17.50
C ARG A 50 -22.40 14.89 18.56
N ASP A 51 -21.28 15.12 19.22
CA ASP A 51 -21.15 16.08 20.33
C ASP A 51 -20.89 17.51 19.82
N LYS A 52 -20.83 17.73 18.51
CA LYS A 52 -20.62 19.03 17.83
C LYS A 52 -19.37 19.77 18.33
N VAL A 53 -18.28 19.02 18.52
CA VAL A 53 -17.00 19.59 18.96
C VAL A 53 -16.45 20.51 17.88
N SER A 54 -16.04 21.71 18.27
CA SER A 54 -15.53 22.68 17.30
C SER A 54 -14.10 22.32 16.84
N SER A 55 -13.76 22.73 15.60
CA SER A 55 -12.38 22.58 15.10
C SER A 55 -11.35 23.34 15.95
N GLN A 56 -11.79 24.38 16.69
CA GLN A 56 -10.93 25.10 17.62
C GLN A 56 -10.63 24.26 18.86
N ASP A 57 -11.62 23.57 19.42
CA ASP A 57 -11.46 22.70 20.58
C ASP A 57 -10.57 21.49 20.24
N LEU A 58 -10.65 20.98 19.00
CA LEU A 58 -9.81 19.91 18.50
C LEU A 58 -8.34 20.30 18.25
N LYS A 59 -7.97 21.59 18.37
CA LYS A 59 -6.57 22.00 18.41
C LYS A 59 -5.92 21.72 19.77
N ASN A 60 -6.72 21.45 20.81
CA ASN A 60 -6.24 21.08 22.13
C ASN A 60 -5.98 19.57 22.18
N ASP A 61 -4.73 19.19 22.43
CA ASP A 61 -4.31 17.78 22.46
C ASP A 61 -5.04 16.98 23.55
N LYS A 62 -5.36 17.60 24.72
CA LYS A 62 -6.14 16.93 25.77
C LYS A 62 -7.56 16.62 25.33
N THR A 63 -8.18 17.51 24.55
CA THR A 63 -9.52 17.26 24.00
C THR A 63 -9.48 16.10 23.01
N LYS A 64 -8.50 16.09 22.11
CA LYS A 64 -8.33 14.98 21.15
C LYS A 64 -8.14 13.65 21.86
N GLU A 65 -7.23 13.62 22.84
CA GLU A 65 -6.92 12.41 23.59
C GLU A 65 -8.14 11.88 24.33
N SER A 66 -8.87 12.76 25.03
CA SER A 66 -10.11 12.41 25.74
C SER A 66 -11.16 11.79 24.79
N TYR A 67 -11.31 12.32 23.56
CA TYR A 67 -12.24 11.74 22.58
C TYR A 67 -11.73 10.44 21.99
N ARG A 68 -10.42 10.25 21.83
CA ARG A 68 -9.82 8.96 21.42
C ARG A 68 -10.01 7.88 22.49
N GLU A 69 -9.71 8.20 23.75
CA GLU A 69 -9.95 7.28 24.88
C GLU A 69 -11.44 6.91 24.97
N ARG A 70 -12.33 7.90 24.85
CA ARG A 70 -13.78 7.67 24.88
C ARG A 70 -14.23 6.80 23.71
N ALA A 71 -13.69 7.00 22.51
CA ALA A 71 -14.01 6.17 21.35
C ALA A 71 -13.66 4.70 21.61
N LEU A 72 -12.50 4.44 22.19
CA LEU A 72 -12.09 3.09 22.57
C LEU A 72 -13.01 2.49 23.66
N GLN A 73 -13.32 3.25 24.70
CA GLN A 73 -14.21 2.82 25.77
C GLN A 73 -15.63 2.51 25.26
N GLU A 74 -16.18 3.35 24.38
CA GLU A 74 -17.50 3.12 23.77
C GLU A 74 -17.49 1.83 22.93
N LEU A 75 -16.47 1.59 22.11
CA LEU A 75 -16.33 0.36 21.33
C LEU A 75 -16.25 -0.89 22.24
N GLN A 76 -15.48 -0.81 23.32
CA GLN A 76 -15.28 -1.93 24.24
C GLN A 76 -16.49 -2.24 25.13
N ALA A 77 -17.25 -1.22 25.54
CA ALA A 77 -18.35 -1.35 26.49
C ALA A 77 -19.74 -1.16 25.88
N GLY A 78 -19.83 -0.57 24.69
CA GLY A 78 -21.09 -0.06 24.13
C GLY A 78 -21.96 -1.08 23.38
N GLY A 79 -21.48 -2.28 23.10
CA GLY A 79 -22.22 -3.31 22.35
C GLY A 79 -22.40 -2.93 20.87
N TYR A 80 -21.37 -2.37 20.25
CA TYR A 80 -21.34 -2.09 18.83
C TYR A 80 -20.99 -3.34 18.02
N SER A 81 -21.55 -3.47 16.83
CA SER A 81 -21.16 -4.46 15.82
C SER A 81 -20.34 -3.78 14.73
N VAL A 82 -19.12 -4.26 14.50
CA VAL A 82 -18.20 -3.75 13.49
C VAL A 82 -18.14 -4.74 12.33
N LYS A 83 -18.64 -4.33 11.17
CA LYS A 83 -18.53 -5.11 9.94
C LYS A 83 -17.29 -4.69 9.18
N THR A 84 -16.42 -5.64 8.89
CA THR A 84 -15.17 -5.41 8.16
C THR A 84 -15.27 -5.79 6.68
N THR A 85 -14.29 -5.33 5.90
CA THR A 85 -14.08 -5.74 4.50
C THR A 85 -13.24 -7.01 4.37
N ILE A 86 -12.69 -7.49 5.48
CA ILE A 86 -11.81 -8.66 5.49
C ILE A 86 -12.58 -9.90 5.02
N ASP A 87 -12.05 -10.55 3.99
CA ASP A 87 -12.50 -11.85 3.53
C ASP A 87 -11.77 -12.94 4.29
N ASN A 88 -12.51 -13.74 5.06
CA ASN A 88 -11.92 -14.75 5.94
C ASN A 88 -11.09 -15.80 5.18
N ALA A 89 -11.55 -16.21 3.98
CA ALA A 89 -10.82 -17.19 3.20
C ALA A 89 -9.51 -16.62 2.65
N VAL A 90 -9.56 -15.36 2.19
CA VAL A 90 -8.37 -14.63 1.72
C VAL A 90 -7.39 -14.40 2.87
N TYR A 91 -7.87 -13.89 4.00
CA TYR A 91 -7.03 -13.63 5.15
C TYR A 91 -6.31 -14.89 5.62
N ASN A 92 -7.05 -15.99 5.81
CA ASN A 92 -6.46 -17.27 6.24
C ASN A 92 -5.45 -17.81 5.23
N ALA A 93 -5.75 -17.75 3.93
CA ALA A 93 -4.81 -18.18 2.90
C ALA A 93 -3.51 -17.35 2.91
N MET A 94 -3.59 -16.04 3.21
CA MET A 94 -2.41 -15.19 3.35
C MET A 94 -1.59 -15.54 4.60
N GLN A 95 -2.24 -15.84 5.75
CA GLN A 95 -1.56 -16.31 6.96
C GLN A 95 -0.89 -17.67 6.73
N ASP A 96 -1.58 -18.60 6.09
CA ASP A 96 -1.03 -19.93 5.76
C ASP A 96 0.21 -19.79 4.86
N ALA A 97 0.15 -18.93 3.86
CA ALA A 97 1.29 -18.66 2.99
C ALA A 97 2.48 -18.06 3.76
N ALA A 98 2.25 -17.08 4.63
CA ALA A 98 3.28 -16.50 5.47
C ALA A 98 3.92 -17.53 6.41
N SER A 99 3.12 -18.39 7.01
CA SER A 99 3.59 -19.48 7.86
C SER A 99 4.38 -20.53 7.10
N GLN A 100 3.91 -20.95 5.93
CA GLN A 100 4.52 -22.02 5.13
C GLN A 100 5.82 -21.56 4.46
N TYR A 101 5.86 -20.32 3.96
CA TYR A 101 6.95 -19.85 3.09
C TYR A 101 7.83 -18.79 3.76
N GLY A 102 7.41 -18.21 4.89
CA GLY A 102 8.17 -17.16 5.59
C GLY A 102 9.60 -17.56 5.95
N GLY A 103 9.85 -18.84 6.24
CA GLY A 103 11.20 -19.35 6.49
C GLY A 103 12.16 -19.27 5.30
N LEU A 104 11.63 -19.15 4.07
CA LEU A 104 12.46 -18.97 2.88
C LEU A 104 13.15 -17.61 2.84
N LEU A 105 12.60 -16.60 3.55
CA LEU A 105 13.17 -15.26 3.65
C LEU A 105 14.49 -15.25 4.44
N ASP A 106 14.72 -16.24 5.30
CA ASP A 106 15.91 -16.35 6.15
C ASP A 106 17.10 -17.02 5.42
N GLN A 107 17.02 -17.24 4.12
CA GLN A 107 18.07 -17.86 3.33
C GLN A 107 19.21 -16.86 2.97
N GLY A 108 20.36 -17.39 2.58
CA GLY A 108 21.49 -16.57 2.12
C GLY A 108 22.24 -15.80 3.23
N GLY A 109 22.10 -16.22 4.49
CA GLY A 109 22.77 -15.60 5.63
C GLY A 109 21.92 -14.52 6.34
N ASN A 110 20.72 -14.26 5.85
CA ASN A 110 19.74 -13.44 6.56
C ASN A 110 19.07 -14.25 7.68
N SER A 111 18.61 -13.56 8.70
CA SER A 111 17.82 -14.18 9.78
C SER A 111 16.83 -13.16 10.33
N GLY A 112 15.62 -13.63 10.70
CA GLY A 112 14.59 -12.78 11.27
C GLY A 112 14.03 -11.75 10.29
N VAL A 113 14.02 -12.06 8.99
CA VAL A 113 13.38 -11.22 7.98
C VAL A 113 11.87 -11.26 8.19
N GLU A 114 11.27 -10.11 8.37
CA GLU A 114 9.84 -9.96 8.55
C GLU A 114 9.10 -9.77 7.22
N VAL A 115 7.78 -9.93 7.27
CA VAL A 115 6.90 -9.79 6.11
C VAL A 115 5.69 -8.92 6.44
N GLY A 116 5.36 -8.00 5.53
CA GLY A 116 4.09 -7.29 5.52
C GLY A 116 3.47 -7.42 4.14
N ASN A 117 2.18 -7.78 4.07
CA ASN A 117 1.46 -7.88 2.80
C ASN A 117 0.04 -7.33 2.95
N VAL A 118 -0.49 -6.74 1.88
CA VAL A 118 -1.88 -6.26 1.81
C VAL A 118 -2.49 -6.70 0.48
N LEU A 119 -3.70 -7.22 0.52
CA LEU A 119 -4.55 -7.44 -0.64
C LEU A 119 -5.73 -6.47 -0.62
N MET A 120 -5.94 -5.75 -1.71
CA MET A 120 -6.93 -4.69 -1.83
C MET A 120 -7.81 -4.90 -3.06
N ASP A 121 -9.11 -4.62 -2.93
CA ASP A 121 -10.04 -4.49 -4.04
C ASP A 121 -9.81 -3.16 -4.76
N ASN A 122 -9.59 -3.20 -6.07
CA ASN A 122 -9.22 -2.01 -6.83
C ASN A 122 -10.37 -1.01 -7.00
N ALA A 123 -11.59 -1.47 -7.07
CA ALA A 123 -12.75 -0.62 -7.33
C ALA A 123 -13.17 0.19 -6.11
N THR A 124 -12.91 -0.32 -4.91
CA THR A 124 -13.43 0.23 -3.66
C THR A 124 -12.36 0.69 -2.67
N GLY A 125 -11.12 0.19 -2.82
CA GLY A 125 -10.08 0.36 -1.80
C GLY A 125 -10.26 -0.56 -0.59
N ALA A 126 -11.24 -1.46 -0.58
CA ALA A 126 -11.47 -2.39 0.51
C ALA A 126 -10.27 -3.33 0.71
N ILE A 127 -9.73 -3.39 1.91
CA ILE A 127 -8.69 -4.33 2.28
C ILE A 127 -9.35 -5.68 2.55
N LEU A 128 -9.01 -6.68 1.74
CA LEU A 128 -9.61 -8.02 1.78
C LEU A 128 -8.83 -8.96 2.71
N GLY A 129 -7.56 -8.69 2.91
CA GLY A 129 -6.68 -9.44 3.77
C GLY A 129 -5.29 -8.80 3.85
N PHE A 130 -4.53 -9.18 4.86
CA PHE A 130 -3.16 -8.70 5.04
C PHE A 130 -2.35 -9.69 5.89
N VAL A 131 -1.03 -9.54 5.85
CA VAL A 131 -0.08 -10.19 6.76
C VAL A 131 0.66 -9.09 7.50
N GLY A 132 0.56 -9.05 8.82
CA GLY A 132 1.22 -8.04 9.65
C GLY A 132 2.65 -8.43 10.06
N GLY A 133 2.99 -9.72 9.99
CA GLY A 133 4.29 -10.28 10.36
C GLY A 133 4.25 -11.80 10.32
N ARG A 134 5.37 -12.45 10.61
CA ARG A 134 5.48 -13.92 10.60
C ARG A 134 4.87 -14.56 11.85
N SER A 135 4.86 -13.85 12.97
CA SER A 135 4.31 -14.33 14.25
C SER A 135 4.02 -13.15 15.17
N TYR A 136 2.75 -12.94 15.51
CA TYR A 136 2.34 -11.89 16.43
C TYR A 136 2.92 -12.09 17.84
N GLU A 137 3.06 -13.33 18.30
CA GLU A 137 3.63 -13.65 19.62
C GLU A 137 5.08 -13.18 19.74
N ASN A 138 5.86 -13.27 18.66
CA ASN A 138 7.27 -12.90 18.66
C ASN A 138 7.50 -11.43 18.33
N ASN A 139 6.65 -10.83 17.51
CA ASN A 139 6.77 -9.44 17.07
C ASN A 139 5.37 -8.85 16.87
N GLN A 140 4.97 -7.88 17.69
CA GLN A 140 3.68 -7.20 17.59
C GLN A 140 3.69 -6.04 16.59
N ASN A 141 4.86 -5.69 16.04
CA ASN A 141 4.93 -4.62 15.03
C ASN A 141 4.25 -5.06 13.74
N ASN A 142 3.24 -4.31 13.32
CA ASN A 142 2.50 -4.62 12.10
C ASN A 142 3.20 -4.04 10.88
N HIS A 143 3.91 -4.89 10.16
CA HIS A 143 4.68 -4.49 8.97
C HIS A 143 3.80 -4.10 7.78
N ALA A 144 2.51 -4.44 7.79
CA ALA A 144 1.59 -4.00 6.74
C ALA A 144 1.16 -2.53 6.89
N PHE A 145 0.95 -2.06 8.14
CA PHE A 145 0.34 -0.76 8.41
C PHE A 145 1.20 0.21 9.23
N ASP A 146 2.06 -0.30 10.13
CA ASP A 146 2.75 0.54 11.11
C ASP A 146 4.22 0.76 10.79
N THR A 147 4.84 -0.13 10.00
CA THR A 147 6.23 -0.01 9.60
C THR A 147 6.34 0.81 8.31
N ALA A 148 6.94 2.00 8.41
CA ALA A 148 7.26 2.81 7.24
C ALA A 148 8.72 2.57 6.81
N ARG A 149 8.93 2.29 5.52
CA ARG A 149 10.22 2.00 4.91
C ARG A 149 10.35 2.70 3.56
N SER A 150 11.58 2.82 3.06
CA SER A 150 11.78 3.30 1.70
C SER A 150 11.14 2.32 0.69
N PRO A 151 10.35 2.81 -0.27
CA PRO A 151 9.76 1.96 -1.30
C PRO A 151 10.77 1.50 -2.36
N GLY A 152 12.01 2.02 -2.34
CA GLY A 152 12.99 1.78 -3.37
C GLY A 152 12.45 2.05 -4.77
N SER A 153 12.83 1.23 -5.72
CA SER A 153 12.41 1.38 -7.13
C SER A 153 10.92 1.16 -7.38
N SER A 154 10.13 0.69 -6.41
CA SER A 154 8.70 0.54 -6.60
C SER A 154 7.97 1.88 -6.71
N ILE A 155 8.61 2.99 -6.32
CA ILE A 155 8.03 4.33 -6.45
C ILE A 155 8.14 4.92 -7.87
N LYS A 156 9.03 4.41 -8.74
CA LYS A 156 9.32 4.96 -10.07
C LYS A 156 8.08 5.14 -10.96
N PRO A 157 7.17 4.13 -11.07
CA PRO A 157 5.96 4.28 -11.86
C PRO A 157 5.04 5.41 -11.37
N ILE A 158 5.08 5.69 -10.08
CA ILE A 158 4.19 6.63 -9.40
C ILE A 158 4.74 8.06 -9.48
N ILE A 159 5.94 8.31 -8.92
CA ILE A 159 6.47 9.65 -8.73
C ILE A 159 7.20 10.22 -9.97
N ALA A 160 7.66 9.36 -10.87
CA ALA A 160 8.41 9.81 -12.05
C ALA A 160 7.61 9.57 -13.34
N TYR A 161 7.53 8.33 -13.80
CA TYR A 161 7.00 8.02 -15.13
C TYR A 161 5.51 8.33 -15.28
N GLY A 162 4.68 7.97 -14.28
CA GLY A 162 3.26 8.24 -14.31
C GLY A 162 2.96 9.73 -14.37
N ILE A 163 3.60 10.53 -13.52
CA ILE A 163 3.43 11.99 -13.52
C ILE A 163 3.91 12.59 -14.85
N ALA A 164 5.07 12.16 -15.38
CA ALA A 164 5.59 12.68 -16.63
C ALA A 164 4.68 12.35 -17.83
N ILE A 165 4.06 11.18 -17.85
CA ILE A 165 3.08 10.81 -18.88
C ILE A 165 1.80 11.64 -18.71
N ASP A 166 1.30 11.80 -17.49
CA ASP A 166 0.08 12.55 -17.21
C ASP A 166 0.20 14.03 -17.58
N GLN A 167 1.39 14.58 -17.42
CA GLN A 167 1.73 15.96 -17.84
C GLN A 167 2.03 16.08 -19.35
N GLY A 168 1.98 14.98 -20.11
CA GLY A 168 2.29 14.99 -21.54
C GLY A 168 3.76 15.24 -21.88
N LEU A 169 4.67 15.14 -20.91
CA LEU A 169 6.10 15.33 -21.09
C LEU A 169 6.78 14.10 -21.71
N MET A 170 6.13 12.94 -21.64
CA MET A 170 6.59 11.71 -22.26
C MET A 170 5.41 10.81 -22.64
N GLY A 171 5.70 9.80 -23.45
CA GLY A 171 4.75 8.74 -23.82
C GLY A 171 5.37 7.36 -23.70
N SER A 172 4.58 6.31 -23.97
CA SER A 172 5.02 4.90 -23.85
C SER A 172 6.25 4.54 -24.69
N SER A 173 6.48 5.27 -25.80
CA SER A 173 7.60 5.06 -26.72
C SER A 173 8.76 6.04 -26.52
N SER A 174 8.76 6.82 -25.44
CA SER A 174 9.83 7.79 -25.15
C SER A 174 11.17 7.09 -24.99
N ILE A 175 12.21 7.72 -25.51
CA ILE A 175 13.61 7.28 -25.40
C ILE A 175 14.28 8.11 -24.30
N LEU A 176 14.89 7.43 -23.36
CA LEU A 176 15.45 7.99 -22.14
C LEU A 176 16.97 7.82 -22.10
N SER A 177 17.64 8.77 -21.46
CA SER A 177 19.09 8.66 -21.23
C SER A 177 19.38 7.64 -20.14
N ASN A 178 20.30 6.73 -20.45
CA ASN A 178 20.92 5.83 -19.48
C ASN A 178 22.46 5.90 -19.57
N TYR A 179 22.99 7.07 -19.94
CA TYR A 179 24.42 7.33 -19.90
C TYR A 179 24.90 7.58 -18.47
N PRO A 180 26.18 7.27 -18.15
CA PRO A 180 26.76 7.51 -16.83
C PRO A 180 26.42 8.90 -16.29
N THR A 181 25.85 8.93 -15.10
CA THR A 181 25.34 10.14 -14.46
C THR A 181 25.66 10.10 -12.96
N ASN A 182 25.95 11.26 -12.38
CA ASN A 182 26.15 11.41 -10.95
C ASN A 182 25.08 12.33 -10.35
N PHE A 183 24.78 12.15 -9.07
CA PHE A 183 24.13 13.17 -8.26
C PHE A 183 25.01 14.43 -8.17
N THR A 184 24.41 15.57 -7.81
CA THR A 184 25.15 16.85 -7.66
C THR A 184 26.37 16.74 -6.73
N GLY A 185 26.29 15.87 -5.71
CA GLY A 185 27.42 15.59 -4.81
C GLY A 185 28.54 14.72 -5.40
N GLY A 186 28.46 14.34 -6.68
CA GLY A 186 29.48 13.56 -7.38
C GLY A 186 29.35 12.05 -7.25
N THR A 187 28.43 11.55 -6.41
CA THR A 187 28.16 10.12 -6.24
C THR A 187 27.53 9.55 -7.51
N PRO A 188 28.08 8.48 -8.12
CA PRO A 188 27.49 7.86 -9.31
C PRO A 188 26.11 7.28 -9.05
N ILE A 189 25.21 7.41 -10.02
CA ILE A 189 23.92 6.72 -10.03
C ILE A 189 24.16 5.37 -10.69
N LEU A 190 24.07 4.30 -9.90
CA LEU A 190 24.31 2.94 -10.33
C LEU A 190 23.02 2.13 -10.36
N HIS A 191 23.00 1.07 -11.17
CA HIS A 191 22.01 0.02 -11.15
C HIS A 191 22.74 -1.33 -11.05
N ASP A 192 22.65 -1.99 -9.90
CA ASP A 192 23.39 -3.23 -9.60
C ASP A 192 24.91 -3.14 -9.91
N GLY A 193 25.50 -1.97 -9.64
CA GLY A 193 26.89 -1.68 -9.94
C GLY A 193 27.17 -1.18 -11.37
N ASP A 194 26.20 -1.24 -12.27
CA ASP A 194 26.32 -0.74 -13.65
C ASP A 194 26.06 0.76 -13.73
N LYS A 195 26.85 1.45 -14.53
CA LYS A 195 26.77 2.91 -14.77
C LYS A 195 25.83 3.30 -15.91
N GLY A 196 25.31 2.31 -16.65
CA GLY A 196 24.60 2.55 -17.90
C GLY A 196 25.54 3.02 -19.04
N THR A 197 25.12 2.86 -20.26
CA THR A 197 25.99 3.11 -21.44
C THR A 197 25.27 3.66 -22.65
N ALA A 198 23.94 3.68 -22.68
CA ALA A 198 23.20 3.97 -23.90
C ALA A 198 21.85 4.64 -23.61
N MET A 199 21.22 5.14 -24.67
CA MET A 199 19.80 5.47 -24.63
C MET A 199 18.98 4.18 -24.59
N MET A 200 17.81 4.22 -23.93
CA MET A 200 16.88 3.11 -23.88
C MET A 200 15.43 3.62 -23.96
N ASN A 201 14.51 2.75 -24.35
CA ASN A 201 13.09 3.12 -24.31
C ASN A 201 12.53 2.98 -22.89
N LEU A 202 11.38 3.63 -22.64
CA LEU A 202 10.72 3.61 -21.33
C LEU A 202 10.36 2.20 -20.87
N GLN A 203 9.91 1.34 -21.81
CA GLN A 203 9.57 -0.06 -21.49
C GLN A 203 10.78 -0.83 -20.93
N GLU A 204 11.91 -0.70 -21.57
CA GLU A 204 13.16 -1.34 -21.14
C GLU A 204 13.62 -0.79 -19.80
N ALA A 205 13.52 0.53 -19.59
CA ALA A 205 13.84 1.17 -18.33
C ALA A 205 12.97 0.65 -17.17
N LEU A 206 11.69 0.36 -17.43
CA LEU A 206 10.77 -0.24 -16.46
C LEU A 206 11.02 -1.74 -16.26
N ASN A 207 11.22 -2.50 -17.33
CA ASN A 207 11.46 -3.94 -17.28
C ASN A 207 12.65 -4.29 -16.40
N THR A 208 13.71 -3.54 -16.52
CA THR A 208 14.96 -3.74 -15.80
C THR A 208 15.12 -2.80 -14.60
N SER A 209 14.17 -1.90 -14.41
CA SER A 209 14.16 -0.96 -13.27
C SER A 209 15.36 -0.03 -13.17
N TRP A 210 15.94 0.42 -14.31
CA TRP A 210 17.09 1.30 -14.35
C TRP A 210 16.89 2.59 -13.52
N ASN A 211 17.97 3.03 -12.86
CA ASN A 211 17.94 4.21 -11.98
C ASN A 211 18.10 5.52 -12.73
N ILE A 212 19.03 5.60 -13.68
CA ILE A 212 19.35 6.83 -14.42
C ILE A 212 18.15 7.36 -15.21
N PRO A 213 17.36 6.55 -15.94
CA PRO A 213 16.17 7.02 -16.62
C PRO A 213 15.13 7.63 -15.69
N ALA A 214 14.92 7.01 -14.50
CA ALA A 214 13.99 7.54 -13.51
C ALA A 214 14.48 8.87 -12.92
N PHE A 215 15.78 8.97 -12.63
CA PHE A 215 16.41 10.20 -12.17
C PHE A 215 16.18 11.33 -13.19
N TRP A 216 16.50 11.14 -14.47
CA TRP A 216 16.33 12.17 -15.49
C TRP A 216 14.87 12.52 -15.75
N THR A 217 13.96 11.55 -15.63
CA THR A 217 12.52 11.82 -15.72
C THR A 217 12.09 12.74 -14.58
N TYR A 218 12.54 12.48 -13.35
CA TYR A 218 12.23 13.35 -12.22
C TYR A 218 12.86 14.74 -12.35
N GLN A 219 14.11 14.83 -12.81
CA GLN A 219 14.75 16.12 -13.11
C GLN A 219 13.99 16.90 -14.19
N MET A 220 13.39 16.22 -15.15
CA MET A 220 12.52 16.85 -16.15
C MET A 220 11.26 17.43 -15.49
N LEU A 221 10.60 16.71 -14.58
CA LEU A 221 9.45 17.23 -13.82
C LEU A 221 9.82 18.52 -13.06
N GLN A 222 10.97 18.51 -12.38
CA GLN A 222 11.46 19.69 -11.64
C GLN A 222 11.72 20.90 -12.58
N ARG A 223 12.32 20.67 -13.74
CA ARG A 223 12.60 21.76 -14.73
C ARG A 223 11.35 22.34 -15.38
N HIS A 224 10.26 21.57 -15.38
CA HIS A 224 8.96 22.01 -15.90
C HIS A 224 8.01 22.51 -14.80
N ASP A 225 8.53 22.71 -13.57
CA ASP A 225 7.76 23.16 -12.40
C ASP A 225 6.48 22.36 -12.17
N VAL A 226 6.54 21.02 -12.40
CA VAL A 226 5.39 20.14 -12.19
C VAL A 226 5.10 20.01 -10.70
N ASP A 227 3.83 20.14 -10.32
CA ASP A 227 3.36 19.97 -8.94
C ASP A 227 3.36 18.48 -8.54
N VAL A 228 4.55 17.92 -8.34
CA VAL A 228 4.74 16.54 -7.87
C VAL A 228 4.13 16.35 -6.47
N GLU A 229 4.25 17.36 -5.59
CA GLU A 229 3.68 17.32 -4.25
C GLU A 229 2.16 17.14 -4.29
N GLY A 230 1.47 17.86 -5.17
CA GLY A 230 0.03 17.73 -5.36
C GLY A 230 -0.39 16.31 -5.78
N TYR A 231 0.38 15.66 -6.66
CA TYR A 231 0.14 14.26 -7.02
C TYR A 231 0.32 13.31 -5.84
N MET A 232 1.43 13.42 -5.12
CA MET A 232 1.77 12.52 -4.03
C MET A 232 0.85 12.70 -2.82
N THR A 233 0.47 13.93 -2.51
CA THR A 233 -0.46 14.26 -1.41
C THR A 233 -1.85 13.68 -1.65
N LYS A 234 -2.35 13.66 -2.89
CA LYS A 234 -3.63 13.01 -3.24
C LYS A 234 -3.65 11.52 -2.89
N MET A 235 -2.49 10.87 -2.91
CA MET A 235 -2.32 9.46 -2.51
C MET A 235 -1.90 9.30 -1.03
N GLY A 236 -1.89 10.38 -0.25
CA GLY A 236 -1.59 10.35 1.18
C GLY A 236 -0.10 10.28 1.54
N TYR A 237 0.83 10.42 0.58
CA TYR A 237 2.25 10.48 0.90
C TYR A 237 2.61 11.77 1.62
N LYS A 238 3.47 11.65 2.62
CA LYS A 238 4.02 12.77 3.39
C LYS A 238 5.53 12.86 3.15
N ILE A 239 5.93 13.55 2.11
CA ILE A 239 7.33 13.72 1.72
C ILE A 239 7.80 15.09 2.19
N ALA A 240 8.84 15.12 3.02
CA ALA A 240 9.30 16.37 3.64
C ALA A 240 10.03 17.29 2.67
N ASN A 241 10.66 16.74 1.62
CA ASN A 241 11.45 17.54 0.68
C ASN A 241 11.43 16.92 -0.72
N TYR A 242 10.77 17.59 -1.65
CA TYR A 242 10.68 17.17 -3.05
C TYR A 242 11.91 17.53 -3.92
N ASN A 243 12.91 18.23 -3.35
CA ASN A 243 14.14 18.56 -4.06
C ASN A 243 15.26 17.52 -3.88
N ILE A 244 14.98 16.40 -3.20
CA ILE A 244 15.93 15.30 -3.05
C ILE A 244 16.10 14.60 -4.40
N GLU A 245 17.33 14.58 -4.94
CA GLU A 245 17.64 14.01 -6.25
C GLU A 245 17.36 12.50 -6.34
N SER A 246 17.51 11.77 -5.23
CA SER A 246 17.24 10.32 -5.15
C SER A 246 15.76 9.97 -4.89
N LEU A 247 14.86 10.97 -4.81
CA LEU A 247 13.45 10.75 -4.56
C LEU A 247 12.80 9.73 -5.51
N PRO A 248 13.04 9.78 -6.85
CA PRO A 248 12.48 8.81 -7.78
C PRO A 248 13.06 7.38 -7.61
N LEU A 249 14.07 7.22 -6.78
CA LEU A 249 14.68 5.93 -6.45
C LEU A 249 14.25 5.42 -5.07
N GLY A 250 13.39 6.19 -4.37
CA GLY A 250 12.91 5.89 -3.02
C GLY A 250 13.62 6.64 -1.89
N GLY A 251 14.71 7.36 -2.20
CA GLY A 251 15.45 8.12 -1.19
C GLY A 251 14.62 9.29 -0.65
N GLY A 252 14.52 9.40 0.69
CA GLY A 252 13.73 10.46 1.34
C GLY A 252 12.22 10.22 1.35
N ILE A 253 11.77 9.03 0.96
CA ILE A 253 10.38 8.58 1.05
C ILE A 253 10.31 7.44 2.08
N GLU A 254 9.37 7.53 2.97
CA GLU A 254 8.98 6.44 3.86
C GLU A 254 7.48 6.16 3.65
N THR A 255 7.13 4.91 3.44
CA THR A 255 5.76 4.46 3.18
C THR A 255 5.49 3.10 3.81
N THR A 256 4.25 2.85 4.18
CA THR A 256 3.82 1.53 4.61
C THR A 256 3.48 0.65 3.41
N VAL A 257 3.41 -0.67 3.63
CA VAL A 257 2.93 -1.61 2.60
C VAL A 257 1.54 -1.21 2.11
N ALA A 258 0.62 -0.95 3.03
CA ALA A 258 -0.75 -0.56 2.70
C ALA A 258 -0.81 0.70 1.83
N GLN A 259 -0.02 1.72 2.14
CA GLN A 259 0.02 2.94 1.33
C GLN A 259 0.57 2.70 -0.07
N GLN A 260 1.63 1.91 -0.18
CA GLN A 260 2.23 1.61 -1.49
C GLN A 260 1.31 0.71 -2.33
N VAL A 261 0.64 -0.29 -1.73
CA VAL A 261 -0.41 -1.10 -2.39
C VAL A 261 -1.52 -0.20 -2.91
N ASN A 262 -1.96 0.77 -2.11
CA ASN A 262 -3.03 1.69 -2.49
C ASN A 262 -2.62 2.60 -3.68
N ALA A 263 -1.35 2.96 -3.79
CA ALA A 263 -0.86 3.71 -4.95
C ALA A 263 -0.87 2.85 -6.24
N TYR A 264 -0.61 1.54 -6.14
CA TYR A 264 -0.75 0.61 -7.26
C TYR A 264 -2.22 0.31 -7.59
N GLN A 265 -3.10 0.20 -6.59
CA GLN A 265 -4.54 0.14 -6.76
C GLN A 265 -5.04 1.29 -7.66
N MET A 266 -4.57 2.51 -7.40
CA MET A 266 -4.91 3.70 -8.19
C MET A 266 -4.59 3.51 -9.69
N LEU A 267 -3.44 2.93 -10.02
CA LEU A 267 -3.09 2.65 -11.42
C LEU A 267 -4.10 1.68 -12.05
N SER A 268 -4.44 0.59 -11.38
CA SER A 268 -5.40 -0.42 -11.88
C SER A 268 -6.86 0.04 -11.84
N ASN A 269 -7.15 1.12 -11.14
CA ASN A 269 -8.49 1.73 -11.04
C ASN A 269 -8.66 2.96 -11.95
N GLY A 270 -8.01 2.96 -13.10
CA GLY A 270 -8.13 4.06 -14.06
C GLY A 270 -7.65 5.41 -13.56
N GLY A 271 -6.68 5.42 -12.66
CA GLY A 271 -6.08 6.61 -12.06
C GLY A 271 -6.85 7.18 -10.87
N VAL A 272 -7.87 6.48 -10.38
CA VAL A 272 -8.66 6.88 -9.20
C VAL A 272 -8.11 6.20 -7.95
N TYR A 273 -7.62 6.99 -7.03
CA TYR A 273 -7.20 6.55 -5.70
C TYR A 273 -8.42 6.42 -4.79
N GLU A 274 -8.69 5.20 -4.34
CA GLU A 274 -9.66 4.89 -3.30
C GLU A 274 -8.91 4.58 -2.00
N LYS A 275 -9.03 5.44 -1.00
CA LYS A 275 -8.32 5.24 0.26
C LYS A 275 -8.63 3.87 0.85
N GLY A 276 -7.59 3.08 1.14
CA GLY A 276 -7.71 1.77 1.75
C GLY A 276 -8.43 1.80 3.09
N TYR A 277 -9.32 0.83 3.33
CA TYR A 277 -10.11 0.73 4.56
C TYR A 277 -10.47 -0.72 4.89
N MET A 278 -10.70 -0.98 6.18
CA MET A 278 -11.16 -2.27 6.69
C MET A 278 -12.56 -2.21 7.30
N ILE A 279 -13.04 -1.03 7.72
CA ILE A 279 -14.35 -0.88 8.36
C ILE A 279 -15.41 -0.54 7.32
N ASP A 280 -16.30 -1.51 7.03
CA ASP A 280 -17.45 -1.29 6.13
C ASP A 280 -18.56 -0.51 6.84
N SER A 281 -18.96 -0.96 8.04
CA SER A 281 -19.99 -0.27 8.83
C SER A 281 -19.85 -0.54 10.32
N ILE A 282 -20.42 0.35 11.14
CA ILE A 282 -20.58 0.16 12.58
C ILE A 282 -22.06 0.38 12.92
N THR A 283 -22.65 -0.57 13.63
CA THR A 283 -24.02 -0.48 14.15
C THR A 283 -23.99 -0.50 15.69
N ASP A 284 -24.90 0.23 16.30
CA ASP A 284 -25.07 0.21 17.75
C ASP A 284 -25.93 -0.99 18.21
N ARG A 285 -26.07 -1.16 19.54
CA ARG A 285 -26.88 -2.22 20.17
C ARG A 285 -28.37 -2.19 19.81
N THR A 286 -28.88 -1.08 19.25
CA THR A 286 -30.28 -0.97 18.80
C THR A 286 -30.43 -1.38 17.34
N GLY A 287 -29.32 -1.61 16.64
CA GLY A 287 -29.28 -1.87 15.19
C GLY A 287 -29.21 -0.60 14.36
N GLU A 288 -29.03 0.57 14.96
CA GLU A 288 -28.82 1.82 14.21
C GLU A 288 -27.42 1.86 13.62
N VAL A 289 -27.33 2.13 12.31
CA VAL A 289 -26.05 2.31 11.61
C VAL A 289 -25.46 3.68 11.94
N ILE A 290 -24.43 3.70 12.78
CA ILE A 290 -23.74 4.93 13.18
C ILE A 290 -22.61 5.32 12.21
N TYR A 291 -22.10 4.38 11.45
CA TYR A 291 -21.12 4.59 10.40
C TYR A 291 -21.37 3.64 9.23
N GLN A 292 -21.26 4.15 8.02
CA GLN A 292 -21.20 3.39 6.79
C GLN A 292 -20.09 3.99 5.93
N HIS A 293 -19.13 3.17 5.52
CA HIS A 293 -18.08 3.60 4.61
C HIS A 293 -18.68 4.14 3.30
N LYS A 294 -18.12 5.24 2.83
CA LYS A 294 -18.43 5.83 1.53
C LYS A 294 -17.14 6.05 0.79
N SER A 295 -17.08 5.51 -0.42
CA SER A 295 -15.97 5.77 -1.32
C SER A 295 -15.96 7.26 -1.72
N GLU A 296 -14.78 7.87 -1.63
CA GLU A 296 -14.51 9.27 -1.99
C GLU A 296 -13.33 9.32 -2.95
N GLY A 297 -13.40 8.56 -4.05
CA GLY A 297 -12.32 8.39 -5.00
C GLY A 297 -11.74 9.72 -5.50
N VAL A 298 -10.42 9.82 -5.51
CA VAL A 298 -9.68 10.99 -5.96
C VAL A 298 -8.96 10.67 -7.27
N GLN A 299 -9.28 11.41 -8.35
CA GLN A 299 -8.54 11.27 -9.61
C GLN A 299 -7.12 11.80 -9.42
N VAL A 300 -6.13 10.92 -9.49
CA VAL A 300 -4.70 11.23 -9.41
C VAL A 300 -4.12 11.33 -10.81
N PHE A 301 -4.26 10.29 -11.61
CA PHE A 301 -3.86 10.27 -13.02
C PHE A 301 -5.08 10.26 -13.93
N SER A 302 -4.94 10.75 -15.14
CA SER A 302 -5.95 10.56 -16.18
C SER A 302 -6.11 9.06 -16.49
N ARG A 303 -7.30 8.65 -16.96
CA ARG A 303 -7.53 7.27 -17.40
C ARG A 303 -6.55 6.84 -18.48
N ALA A 304 -6.15 7.76 -19.37
CA ALA A 304 -5.18 7.49 -20.41
C ALA A 304 -3.80 7.17 -19.82
N THR A 305 -3.34 7.97 -18.85
CA THR A 305 -2.07 7.73 -18.14
C THR A 305 -2.09 6.42 -17.40
N ALA A 306 -3.15 6.13 -16.63
CA ALA A 306 -3.30 4.88 -15.91
C ALA A 306 -3.25 3.68 -16.86
N SER A 307 -3.96 3.74 -18.00
CA SER A 307 -3.95 2.68 -19.01
C SER A 307 -2.57 2.49 -19.66
N ILE A 308 -1.85 3.58 -19.92
CA ILE A 308 -0.47 3.49 -20.45
C ILE A 308 0.44 2.82 -19.42
N MET A 309 0.40 3.25 -18.16
CA MET A 309 1.22 2.68 -17.09
C MET A 309 0.89 1.21 -16.83
N ASP A 310 -0.40 0.85 -16.81
CA ASP A 310 -0.85 -0.53 -16.67
C ASP A 310 -0.27 -1.42 -17.79
N ASN A 311 -0.35 -0.99 -19.04
CA ASN A 311 0.22 -1.74 -20.17
C ASN A 311 1.75 -1.87 -20.09
N LEU A 312 2.46 -0.81 -19.69
CA LEU A 312 3.91 -0.86 -19.47
C LEU A 312 4.28 -1.85 -18.35
N LEU A 313 3.52 -1.86 -17.25
CA LEU A 313 3.77 -2.74 -16.12
C LEU A 313 3.35 -4.19 -16.36
N LYS A 314 2.42 -4.47 -17.29
CA LYS A 314 2.12 -5.84 -17.77
C LYS A 314 3.34 -6.45 -18.44
N GLU A 315 4.06 -5.68 -19.25
CA GLU A 315 5.29 -6.15 -19.90
C GLU A 315 6.37 -6.50 -18.86
N VAL A 316 6.45 -5.78 -17.72
CA VAL A 316 7.39 -6.08 -16.62
C VAL A 316 7.11 -7.47 -16.03
N VAL A 317 5.87 -7.91 -15.97
CA VAL A 317 5.49 -9.25 -15.49
C VAL A 317 5.92 -10.33 -16.48
N VAL A 318 5.88 -10.05 -17.78
CA VAL A 318 6.18 -11.03 -18.84
C VAL A 318 7.67 -11.10 -19.15
N LYS A 319 8.37 -9.96 -19.15
CA LYS A 319 9.77 -9.84 -19.63
C LYS A 319 10.73 -9.13 -18.67
N GLY A 320 10.21 -8.58 -17.56
CA GLY A 320 10.99 -7.76 -16.64
C GLY A 320 11.28 -8.43 -15.30
N ALA A 321 11.55 -7.61 -14.30
CA ALA A 321 11.97 -8.04 -12.96
C ALA A 321 10.93 -8.87 -12.18
N THR A 322 9.67 -8.92 -12.64
CA THR A 322 8.60 -9.71 -12.00
C THR A 322 8.26 -11.01 -12.73
N THR A 323 9.06 -11.44 -13.69
CA THR A 323 8.84 -12.69 -14.46
C THR A 323 8.83 -13.93 -13.58
N GLN A 324 9.62 -13.98 -12.51
CA GLN A 324 9.60 -15.11 -11.58
C GLN A 324 8.22 -15.28 -10.92
N PHE A 325 7.59 -14.20 -10.47
CA PHE A 325 6.23 -14.24 -9.94
C PHE A 325 5.26 -14.91 -10.93
N HIS A 326 5.30 -14.48 -12.19
CA HIS A 326 4.39 -15.01 -13.21
C HIS A 326 4.65 -16.48 -13.52
N SER A 327 5.92 -16.89 -13.59
CA SER A 327 6.28 -18.30 -13.84
C SER A 327 5.91 -19.21 -12.69
N GLU A 328 6.08 -18.78 -11.44
CA GLU A 328 5.66 -19.54 -10.26
C GLU A 328 4.13 -19.61 -10.16
N LEU A 329 3.44 -18.51 -10.40
CA LEU A 329 1.98 -18.51 -10.43
C LEU A 329 1.44 -19.47 -11.49
N LYS A 330 2.08 -19.53 -12.67
CA LYS A 330 1.70 -20.46 -13.74
C LYS A 330 1.88 -21.92 -13.31
N ASN A 331 2.93 -22.22 -12.55
CA ASN A 331 3.19 -23.55 -12.02
C ASN A 331 2.13 -23.98 -10.99
N VAL A 332 1.67 -23.06 -10.17
CA VAL A 332 0.69 -23.33 -9.10
C VAL A 332 -0.75 -23.26 -9.62
N ASN A 333 -1.08 -22.24 -10.43
CA ASN A 333 -2.42 -22.00 -10.94
C ASN A 333 -2.37 -21.30 -12.31
N GLY A 334 -2.38 -22.09 -13.37
CA GLY A 334 -2.33 -21.57 -14.74
C GLY A 334 -3.51 -20.68 -15.12
N ALA A 335 -4.68 -20.89 -14.54
CA ALA A 335 -5.85 -20.04 -14.79
C ALA A 335 -5.65 -18.64 -14.15
N ALA A 336 -5.14 -18.60 -12.93
CA ALA A 336 -4.79 -17.33 -12.29
C ALA A 336 -3.65 -16.60 -13.03
N ALA A 337 -2.66 -17.33 -13.54
CA ALA A 337 -1.57 -16.76 -14.31
C ALA A 337 -2.01 -16.16 -15.66
N SER A 338 -3.14 -16.60 -16.21
CA SER A 338 -3.70 -16.07 -17.45
C SER A 338 -4.45 -14.75 -17.30
N ALA A 339 -4.63 -14.26 -16.07
CA ALA A 339 -5.20 -12.94 -15.83
C ALA A 339 -4.21 -11.83 -16.28
N ASP A 340 -4.76 -10.64 -16.47
CA ASP A 340 -4.01 -9.45 -16.88
C ASP A 340 -3.19 -8.90 -15.70
N TRP A 341 -2.06 -9.53 -15.40
CA TRP A 341 -1.16 -9.07 -14.33
C TRP A 341 -0.27 -7.92 -14.78
N MET A 342 -0.22 -6.87 -14.01
CA MET A 342 0.86 -5.89 -14.01
C MET A 342 1.71 -6.06 -12.74
N GLY A 343 2.96 -5.59 -12.74
CA GLY A 343 3.79 -5.70 -11.55
C GLY A 343 5.03 -4.84 -11.56
N LYS A 344 5.57 -4.64 -10.35
CA LYS A 344 6.83 -3.92 -10.13
C LYS A 344 7.49 -4.39 -8.85
N THR A 345 8.81 -4.56 -8.91
CA THR A 345 9.66 -4.80 -7.75
C THR A 345 10.23 -3.48 -7.20
N GLY A 346 10.59 -3.50 -5.93
CA GLY A 346 11.40 -2.48 -5.28
C GLY A 346 12.51 -3.15 -4.47
N THR A 347 13.67 -2.53 -4.45
CA THR A 347 14.79 -2.96 -3.61
C THR A 347 15.43 -1.70 -3.04
N THR A 348 15.77 -1.75 -1.77
CA THR A 348 16.49 -0.65 -1.10
C THR A 348 17.98 -0.94 -1.02
N ASP A 349 18.76 0.06 -0.63
CA ASP A 349 20.21 -0.05 -0.49
C ASP A 349 20.55 -1.21 0.47
N ASN A 350 21.63 -1.91 0.14
CA ASN A 350 22.11 -3.10 0.86
C ASN A 350 21.08 -4.24 0.96
N PHE A 351 20.05 -4.25 0.09
CA PHE A 351 18.98 -5.24 0.10
C PHE A 351 18.24 -5.32 1.44
N ALA A 352 18.12 -4.17 2.13
CA ALA A 352 17.46 -4.10 3.44
C ALA A 352 15.96 -4.38 3.34
N ASP A 353 15.34 -3.96 2.24
CA ASP A 353 13.94 -4.23 1.94
C ASP A 353 13.79 -4.72 0.50
N ALA A 354 12.92 -5.72 0.33
CA ALA A 354 12.51 -6.22 -0.97
C ALA A 354 10.99 -6.09 -1.11
N TRP A 355 10.55 -5.44 -2.18
CA TRP A 355 9.15 -5.13 -2.45
C TRP A 355 8.68 -5.81 -3.72
N LEU A 356 7.45 -6.31 -3.70
CA LEU A 356 6.75 -6.77 -4.88
C LEU A 356 5.30 -6.27 -4.85
N PHE A 357 4.90 -5.57 -5.90
CA PHE A 357 3.51 -5.16 -6.13
C PHE A 357 3.04 -5.80 -7.41
N VAL A 358 1.91 -6.50 -7.34
CA VAL A 358 1.26 -7.12 -8.48
C VAL A 358 -0.23 -6.81 -8.46
N SER A 359 -0.79 -6.57 -9.62
CA SER A 359 -2.18 -6.18 -9.74
C SER A 359 -2.84 -6.82 -10.95
N THR A 360 -4.12 -7.10 -10.83
CA THR A 360 -5.04 -7.39 -11.91
C THR A 360 -6.06 -6.25 -12.00
N PRO A 361 -6.96 -6.20 -12.97
CA PRO A 361 -8.03 -5.20 -12.97
C PRO A 361 -8.90 -5.19 -11.70
N GLY A 362 -9.00 -6.31 -10.99
CA GLY A 362 -9.87 -6.45 -9.81
C GLY A 362 -9.19 -6.25 -8.47
N ILE A 363 -7.94 -6.65 -8.34
CA ILE A 363 -7.22 -6.67 -7.05
C ILE A 363 -5.77 -6.22 -7.20
N THR A 364 -5.22 -5.67 -6.12
CA THR A 364 -3.79 -5.38 -5.96
C THR A 364 -3.26 -6.08 -4.72
N LEU A 365 -2.15 -6.81 -4.87
CA LEU A 365 -1.41 -7.46 -3.81
C LEU A 365 0.00 -6.88 -3.75
N GLY A 366 0.51 -6.59 -2.55
CA GLY A 366 1.88 -6.14 -2.40
C GLY A 366 2.44 -6.34 -1.00
N GLY A 367 3.75 -6.32 -0.93
CA GLY A 367 4.51 -6.45 0.31
C GLY A 367 5.99 -6.31 0.07
#